data_27c15adc1a77104bcaddb3a4fe097db3
#
_entry.id   27c15adc1a77104bcaddb3a4fe097db3
#
_cell.length_a   1.000
_cell.length_b   1.000
_cell.length_c   1.000
_cell.angle_alpha   90.00
_cell.angle_beta   90.00
_cell.angle_gamma   90.00
#
_symmetry.space_group_name_H-M   'P 1'
#
loop_
_entity.id
_entity.type
_entity.pdbx_description
1 polymer ?
#
loop_
_entity_poly.entity_id
_entity_poly.type
_entity_poly.pdbx_seq_one_letter_code
_entity_poly.pdbx_strand_id
1 'polypeptide(L)'
;MDIIITWCNENQGFFSAVLCSLTILTSLLTVFFTWKVGTMPYRKRLSVMLYYWGSDEDGHHLRISIVNAGRIPIYIRQVEVKDKKGIFLGSMNTFDMDKNFLIISPNEVLAQEISVENKNRVFDNFGIDLNGHIKVVITDLEGKKYSFSKGWPVG
;
A
#
# COMPACT_ATOMS: atom_id res chain seq x y z
N MET A 1 -26.46 -35.16 41.27
CA MET A 1 -25.12 -34.50 41.30
C MET A 1 -24.00 -35.53 41.47
N ASP A 2 -24.20 -36.53 42.24
CA ASP A 2 -23.17 -37.55 42.59
C ASP A 2 -22.62 -38.33 41.39
N ILE A 3 -23.46 -38.65 40.39
CA ILE A 3 -23.06 -39.39 39.18
C ILE A 3 -22.00 -38.62 38.39
N ILE A 4 -22.15 -37.29 38.23
CA ILE A 4 -21.20 -36.43 37.50
C ILE A 4 -19.87 -36.35 38.27
N ILE A 5 -19.94 -36.22 39.58
CA ILE A 5 -18.74 -36.12 40.44
C ILE A 5 -17.98 -37.46 40.41
N THR A 6 -18.67 -38.57 40.50
CA THR A 6 -18.06 -39.91 40.43
C THR A 6 -17.41 -40.12 39.07
N TRP A 7 -18.10 -39.79 37.97
CA TRP A 7 -17.57 -39.92 36.63
C TRP A 7 -16.34 -39.03 36.40
N CYS A 8 -16.36 -37.77 36.87
CA CYS A 8 -15.21 -36.89 36.82
C CYS A 8 -14.00 -37.44 37.60
N ASN A 9 -14.20 -38.01 38.75
CA ASN A 9 -13.14 -38.61 39.56
C ASN A 9 -12.53 -39.85 38.89
N GLU A 10 -13.36 -40.71 38.28
CA GLU A 10 -12.89 -41.87 37.54
C GLU A 10 -12.14 -41.52 36.25
N ASN A 11 -12.46 -40.37 35.66
CA ASN A 11 -11.86 -39.90 34.40
C ASN A 11 -10.90 -38.69 34.55
N GLN A 12 -10.28 -38.52 35.72
CA GLN A 12 -9.38 -37.39 36.00
C GLN A 12 -8.26 -37.24 34.96
N GLY A 13 -7.69 -38.37 34.50
CA GLY A 13 -6.64 -38.35 33.49
C GLY A 13 -7.13 -37.78 32.14
N PHE A 14 -8.34 -38.13 31.75
CA PHE A 14 -8.97 -37.60 30.52
C PHE A 14 -9.24 -36.11 30.67
N PHE A 15 -9.81 -35.65 31.77
CA PHE A 15 -10.07 -34.23 32.01
C PHE A 15 -8.78 -33.41 32.03
N SER A 16 -7.74 -33.91 32.70
CA SER A 16 -6.43 -33.23 32.70
C SER A 16 -5.85 -33.11 31.29
N ALA A 17 -5.94 -34.17 30.50
CA ALA A 17 -5.45 -34.14 29.11
C ALA A 17 -6.24 -33.12 28.24
N VAL A 18 -7.57 -33.06 28.37
CA VAL A 18 -8.41 -32.10 27.68
C VAL A 18 -8.09 -30.67 28.08
N LEU A 19 -7.97 -30.40 29.41
CA LEU A 19 -7.62 -29.07 29.90
C LEU A 19 -6.22 -28.64 29.44
N CYS A 20 -5.23 -29.54 29.51
CA CYS A 20 -3.88 -29.24 28.98
C CYS A 20 -3.91 -28.93 27.50
N SER A 21 -4.64 -29.71 26.69
CA SER A 21 -4.77 -29.48 25.28
C SER A 21 -5.42 -28.12 24.96
N LEU A 22 -6.48 -27.78 25.69
CA LEU A 22 -7.16 -26.49 25.55
C LEU A 22 -6.24 -25.31 25.94
N THR A 23 -5.47 -25.48 27.03
CA THR A 23 -4.50 -24.47 27.48
C THR A 23 -3.39 -24.25 26.44
N ILE A 24 -2.87 -25.33 25.86
CA ILE A 24 -1.87 -25.23 24.78
C ILE A 24 -2.47 -24.50 23.57
N LEU A 25 -3.68 -24.87 23.17
CA LEU A 25 -4.34 -24.25 22.01
C LEU A 25 -4.57 -22.75 22.22
N THR A 26 -5.09 -22.36 23.39
CA THR A 26 -5.32 -20.95 23.73
C THR A 26 -4.02 -20.16 23.80
N SER A 27 -2.95 -20.75 24.32
CA SER A 27 -1.63 -20.15 24.38
C SER A 27 -1.06 -19.90 22.98
N LEU A 28 -1.16 -20.87 22.08
CA LEU A 28 -0.72 -20.73 20.68
C LEU A 28 -1.52 -19.64 19.95
N LEU A 29 -2.84 -19.59 20.13
CA LEU A 29 -3.68 -18.55 19.57
C LEU A 29 -3.27 -17.16 20.09
N THR A 30 -3.03 -17.03 21.39
CA THR A 30 -2.60 -15.77 22.00
C THR A 30 -1.27 -15.29 21.41
N VAL A 31 -0.27 -16.18 21.31
CA VAL A 31 1.03 -15.86 20.70
C VAL A 31 0.84 -15.43 19.25
N PHE A 32 0.04 -16.15 18.48
CA PHE A 32 -0.23 -15.81 17.08
C PHE A 32 -0.89 -14.43 16.94
N PHE A 33 -1.93 -14.13 17.72
CA PHE A 33 -2.59 -12.84 17.68
C PHE A 33 -1.68 -11.71 18.14
N THR A 34 -0.91 -11.91 19.20
CA THR A 34 0.06 -10.91 19.71
C THR A 34 1.11 -10.59 18.65
N TRP A 35 1.66 -11.61 18.00
CA TRP A 35 2.61 -11.43 16.92
C TRP A 35 1.99 -10.68 15.73
N LYS A 36 0.79 -11.08 15.30
CA LYS A 36 0.07 -10.45 14.20
C LYS A 36 -0.26 -8.98 14.48
N VAL A 37 -0.78 -8.69 15.68
CA VAL A 37 -1.10 -7.32 16.10
C VAL A 37 0.16 -6.48 16.26
N GLY A 38 1.23 -7.04 16.85
CA GLY A 38 2.51 -6.37 17.03
C GLY A 38 3.19 -5.99 15.71
N THR A 39 3.01 -6.78 14.65
CA THR A 39 3.59 -6.49 13.34
C THR A 39 2.75 -5.55 12.47
N MET A 40 1.46 -5.36 12.78
CA MET A 40 0.57 -4.48 11.99
C MET A 40 1.02 -3.01 11.92
N PRO A 41 1.47 -2.36 13.02
CA PRO A 41 1.89 -0.96 12.96
C PRO A 41 3.13 -0.72 12.10
N TYR A 42 3.96 -1.74 11.88
CA TYR A 42 5.19 -1.63 11.07
C TYR A 42 4.98 -1.90 9.59
N ARG A 43 3.75 -2.12 9.15
CA ARG A 43 3.47 -2.33 7.72
C ARG A 43 3.51 -1.00 6.97
N LYS A 44 4.40 -0.94 5.99
CA LYS A 44 4.41 0.14 4.99
C LYS A 44 3.14 0.05 4.16
N ARG A 45 2.37 1.11 4.10
CA ARG A 45 1.14 1.19 3.28
C ARG A 45 1.19 2.45 2.44
N LEU A 46 1.29 2.27 1.15
CA LEU A 46 1.17 3.36 0.18
C LEU A 46 -0.19 3.30 -0.52
N SER A 47 -0.73 4.45 -0.83
CA SER A 47 -1.89 4.64 -1.70
C SER A 47 -1.54 5.68 -2.75
N VAL A 48 -2.03 5.51 -3.96
CA VAL A 48 -1.84 6.45 -5.06
C VAL A 48 -3.19 6.91 -5.54
N MET A 49 -3.34 8.23 -5.66
CA MET A 49 -4.51 8.88 -6.22
C MET A 49 -4.07 9.66 -7.45
N LEU A 50 -4.86 9.56 -8.51
CA LEU A 50 -4.67 10.32 -9.75
C LEU A 50 -5.86 11.25 -9.91
N TYR A 51 -5.58 12.51 -10.15
CA TYR A 51 -6.57 13.53 -10.47
C TYR A 51 -6.19 14.17 -11.78
N TYR A 52 -7.16 14.31 -12.65
CA TYR A 52 -7.02 15.03 -13.90
C TYR A 52 -8.10 16.10 -13.96
N TRP A 53 -7.71 17.29 -14.34
CA TRP A 53 -8.65 18.40 -14.59
C TRP A 53 -8.07 19.31 -15.65
N GLY A 54 -8.92 20.09 -16.25
CA GLY A 54 -8.55 21.08 -17.24
C GLY A 54 -9.60 21.24 -18.32
N SER A 55 -9.48 22.34 -19.01
CA SER A 55 -10.23 22.66 -20.22
C SER A 55 -9.25 23.02 -21.34
N ASP A 56 -9.76 23.11 -22.57
CA ASP A 56 -8.93 23.55 -23.68
C ASP A 56 -8.50 25.04 -23.54
N GLU A 57 -9.19 25.81 -22.68
CA GLU A 57 -8.88 27.21 -22.37
C GLU A 57 -7.88 27.36 -21.22
N ASP A 58 -8.03 26.54 -20.15
CA ASP A 58 -7.23 26.65 -18.92
C ASP A 58 -6.00 25.73 -18.90
N GLY A 59 -5.86 24.90 -19.96
CA GLY A 59 -4.85 23.86 -20.00
C GLY A 59 -5.25 22.60 -19.22
N HIS A 60 -4.42 21.57 -19.34
CA HIS A 60 -4.66 20.26 -18.73
C HIS A 60 -3.67 19.99 -17.62
N HIS A 61 -4.15 19.46 -16.51
CA HIS A 61 -3.37 19.18 -15.30
C HIS A 61 -3.55 17.74 -14.88
N LEU A 62 -2.44 17.06 -14.60
CA LEU A 62 -2.42 15.75 -13.98
C LEU A 62 -1.76 15.85 -12.62
N ARG A 63 -2.47 15.51 -11.56
CA ARG A 63 -1.93 15.43 -10.22
C ARG A 63 -1.80 13.98 -9.78
N ILE A 64 -0.58 13.59 -9.45
CA ILE A 64 -0.27 12.30 -8.84
C ILE A 64 -0.03 12.55 -7.36
N SER A 65 -0.87 11.96 -6.51
CA SER A 65 -0.75 12.06 -5.06
C SER A 65 -0.40 10.70 -4.49
N ILE A 66 0.71 10.62 -3.77
CA ILE A 66 1.19 9.43 -3.07
C ILE A 66 0.97 9.66 -1.59
N VAL A 67 0.20 8.81 -0.96
CA VAL A 67 -0.17 8.90 0.45
C VAL A 67 0.48 7.76 1.21
N ASN A 68 1.17 8.06 2.29
CA ASN A 68 1.59 7.05 3.25
C ASN A 68 0.47 6.80 4.27
N ALA A 69 -0.37 5.80 4.00
CA ALA A 69 -1.42 5.35 4.90
C ALA A 69 -0.92 4.41 6.01
N GLY A 70 0.39 4.19 6.11
CA GLY A 70 1.05 3.42 7.15
C GLY A 70 1.38 4.25 8.38
N ARG A 71 1.97 3.60 9.39
CA ARG A 71 2.39 4.26 10.65
C ARG A 71 3.90 4.50 10.74
N ILE A 72 4.66 4.09 9.73
CA ILE A 72 6.10 4.29 9.67
C ILE A 72 6.47 5.12 8.45
N PRO A 73 7.52 5.95 8.53
CA PRO A 73 8.02 6.68 7.38
C PRO A 73 8.41 5.72 6.25
N ILE A 74 8.19 6.15 5.02
CA ILE A 74 8.59 5.39 3.84
C ILE A 74 9.61 6.22 3.07
N TYR A 75 10.75 5.62 2.81
CA TYR A 75 11.84 6.22 2.04
C TYR A 75 11.70 5.77 0.60
N ILE A 76 11.40 6.69 -0.30
CA ILE A 76 11.18 6.42 -1.73
C ILE A 76 12.45 6.75 -2.50
N ARG A 77 12.93 5.78 -3.25
CA ARG A 77 14.06 5.94 -4.15
C ARG A 77 13.62 6.43 -5.54
N GLN A 78 12.49 5.94 -6.03
CA GLN A 78 12.07 6.20 -7.40
C GLN A 78 10.56 6.05 -7.55
N VAL A 79 9.96 6.92 -8.34
CA VAL A 79 8.56 6.83 -8.77
C VAL A 79 8.54 6.82 -10.30
N GLU A 80 8.08 5.74 -10.88
CA GLU A 80 7.95 5.57 -12.32
C GLU A 80 6.48 5.55 -12.71
N VAL A 81 6.17 6.22 -13.79
CA VAL A 81 4.85 6.16 -14.43
C VAL A 81 4.98 5.36 -15.72
N LYS A 82 4.14 4.35 -15.87
CA LYS A 82 4.14 3.43 -17.01
C LYS A 82 2.75 3.31 -17.60
N ASP A 83 2.67 2.98 -18.88
CA ASP A 83 1.41 2.61 -19.52
C ASP A 83 0.94 1.21 -19.06
N LYS A 84 -0.22 0.78 -19.57
CA LYS A 84 -0.77 -0.56 -19.30
C LYS A 84 0.17 -1.69 -19.75
N LYS A 85 0.94 -1.46 -20.81
CA LYS A 85 1.90 -2.43 -21.37
C LYS A 85 3.24 -2.44 -20.62
N GLY A 86 3.44 -1.50 -19.68
CA GLY A 86 4.66 -1.35 -18.92
C GLY A 86 5.71 -0.44 -19.58
N ILE A 87 5.33 0.26 -20.65
CA ILE A 87 6.19 1.25 -21.31
C ILE A 87 6.38 2.42 -20.34
N PHE A 88 7.62 2.85 -20.17
CA PHE A 88 7.97 3.97 -19.32
C PHE A 88 7.48 5.28 -19.93
N LEU A 89 6.69 6.04 -19.19
CA LEU A 89 6.12 7.31 -19.60
C LEU A 89 6.84 8.50 -18.97
N GLY A 90 7.43 8.30 -17.80
CA GLY A 90 8.16 9.34 -17.08
C GLY A 90 8.50 8.93 -15.66
N SER A 91 9.33 9.75 -15.02
CA SER A 91 9.60 9.65 -13.59
C SER A 91 9.21 10.96 -12.92
N MET A 92 8.67 10.86 -11.70
CA MET A 92 8.51 12.04 -10.87
C MET A 92 9.90 12.42 -10.35
N ASN A 93 10.34 13.64 -10.65
CA ASN A 93 11.53 14.23 -10.03
C ASN A 93 11.17 14.62 -8.60
N THR A 94 11.28 13.65 -7.70
CA THR A 94 10.93 13.81 -6.29
C THR A 94 12.16 14.05 -5.44
N PHE A 95 13.32 14.19 -6.06
CA PHE A 95 14.57 14.26 -5.33
C PHE A 95 14.88 15.72 -4.97
N ASP A 96 15.01 15.97 -3.69
CA ASP A 96 15.88 17.02 -3.18
C ASP A 96 17.29 16.71 -3.71
N MET A 97 17.94 17.66 -4.39
CA MET A 97 19.26 17.43 -5.02
C MET A 97 20.32 16.97 -4.03
N ASP A 98 20.12 17.25 -2.74
CA ASP A 98 21.01 16.84 -1.65
C ASP A 98 20.71 15.46 -1.07
N LYS A 99 19.55 14.86 -1.40
CA LYS A 99 19.14 13.56 -0.88
C LYS A 99 18.73 12.65 -2.03
N ASN A 100 19.38 11.51 -2.15
CA ASN A 100 19.05 10.50 -3.15
C ASN A 100 17.72 9.73 -2.87
N PHE A 101 16.88 10.27 -2.00
CA PHE A 101 15.59 9.68 -1.62
C PHE A 101 14.62 10.72 -1.06
N LEU A 102 13.35 10.40 -1.15
CA LEU A 102 12.26 11.17 -0.57
C LEU A 102 11.70 10.44 0.66
N ILE A 103 11.37 11.18 1.70
CA ILE A 103 10.70 10.64 2.89
C ILE A 103 9.25 11.05 2.85
N ILE A 104 8.34 10.09 3.01
CA ILE A 104 6.92 10.36 3.24
C ILE A 104 6.59 9.87 4.64
N SER A 105 6.32 10.82 5.54
CA SER A 105 5.94 10.56 6.93
C SER A 105 4.55 9.89 6.99
N PRO A 106 4.19 9.25 8.11
CA PRO A 106 2.84 8.72 8.30
C PRO A 106 1.76 9.78 8.08
N ASN A 107 0.74 9.43 7.30
CA ASN A 107 -0.37 10.31 6.90
C ASN A 107 0.02 11.53 6.05
N GLU A 108 1.27 11.61 5.62
CA GLU A 108 1.72 12.65 4.69
C GLU A 108 1.34 12.31 3.26
N VAL A 109 1.03 13.35 2.50
CA VAL A 109 0.70 13.29 1.07
C VAL A 109 1.79 13.99 0.29
N LEU A 110 2.46 13.24 -0.57
CA LEU A 110 3.29 13.82 -1.61
C LEU A 110 2.44 13.99 -2.85
N ALA A 111 2.28 15.20 -3.31
CA ALA A 111 1.56 15.48 -4.55
C ALA A 111 2.48 16.20 -5.52
N GLN A 112 2.49 15.73 -6.76
CA GLN A 112 3.11 16.42 -7.88
C GLN A 112 2.06 16.71 -8.93
N GLU A 113 2.04 17.95 -9.36
CA GLU A 113 1.20 18.41 -10.45
C GLU A 113 2.04 18.54 -11.72
N ILE A 114 1.53 18.02 -12.81
CA ILE A 114 2.12 18.12 -14.13
C ILE A 114 1.18 18.96 -14.96
N SER A 115 1.58 20.20 -15.23
CA SER A 115 0.90 21.06 -16.19
C SER A 115 1.21 20.62 -17.60
N VAL A 116 0.19 20.57 -18.43
CA VAL A 116 0.31 20.17 -19.81
C VAL A 116 -0.28 21.28 -20.67
N GLU A 117 0.58 22.00 -21.35
CA GLU A 117 0.16 23.10 -22.22
C GLU A 117 -0.79 22.65 -23.34
N ASN A 118 -0.74 21.38 -23.72
CA ASN A 118 -1.58 20.85 -24.78
C ASN A 118 -1.89 19.37 -24.50
N LYS A 119 -3.18 19.01 -24.43
CA LYS A 119 -3.69 17.64 -24.25
C LYS A 119 -2.99 16.63 -25.16
N ASN A 120 -2.82 17.00 -26.43
CA ASN A 120 -2.20 16.14 -27.42
C ASN A 120 -0.71 15.93 -27.17
N ARG A 121 0.03 16.90 -26.61
CA ARG A 121 1.47 16.77 -26.38
C ARG A 121 1.86 15.77 -25.29
N VAL A 122 1.11 15.69 -24.20
CA VAL A 122 1.39 14.64 -23.19
C VAL A 122 0.94 13.28 -23.68
N PHE A 123 -0.17 13.23 -24.37
CA PHE A 123 -0.74 11.98 -24.85
C PHE A 123 -0.07 11.49 -26.13
N ASP A 124 0.23 12.37 -27.08
CA ASP A 124 0.87 12.01 -28.36
C ASP A 124 2.36 11.70 -28.19
N ASN A 125 3.07 12.44 -27.35
CA ASN A 125 4.50 12.19 -27.11
C ASN A 125 4.76 10.92 -26.28
N PHE A 126 3.79 10.51 -25.43
CA PHE A 126 3.93 9.32 -24.60
C PHE A 126 3.10 8.14 -25.08
N GLY A 127 2.32 8.30 -26.16
CA GLY A 127 1.46 7.23 -26.67
C GLY A 127 0.42 6.75 -25.65
N ILE A 128 0.00 7.62 -24.73
CA ILE A 128 -1.00 7.30 -23.72
C ILE A 128 -2.38 7.34 -24.39
N ASP A 129 -3.01 6.18 -24.49
CA ASP A 129 -4.43 6.10 -24.80
C ASP A 129 -5.24 6.65 -23.62
N LEU A 130 -6.07 7.67 -23.87
CA LEU A 130 -6.95 8.30 -22.87
C LEU A 130 -7.90 7.32 -22.20
N ASN A 131 -8.21 6.20 -22.85
CA ASN A 131 -8.96 5.10 -22.27
C ASN A 131 -8.05 4.06 -21.55
N GLY A 132 -6.75 4.34 -21.49
CA GLY A 132 -5.75 3.47 -20.92
C GLY A 132 -5.70 3.52 -19.40
N HIS A 133 -4.99 2.57 -18.84
CA HIS A 133 -4.64 2.54 -17.42
C HIS A 133 -3.21 3.03 -17.25
N ILE A 134 -2.99 3.90 -16.27
CA ILE A 134 -1.67 4.29 -15.83
C ILE A 134 -1.23 3.39 -14.70
N LYS A 135 -0.01 2.91 -14.78
CA LYS A 135 0.64 2.14 -13.73
C LYS A 135 1.71 2.99 -13.07
N VAL A 136 1.52 3.30 -11.79
CA VAL A 136 2.53 3.97 -10.97
C VAL A 136 3.31 2.92 -10.21
N VAL A 137 4.62 2.89 -10.36
CA VAL A 137 5.53 1.97 -9.68
C VAL A 137 6.43 2.79 -8.77
N ILE A 138 6.32 2.55 -7.47
CA ILE A 138 7.11 3.20 -6.44
C ILE A 138 8.13 2.19 -5.92
N THR A 139 9.40 2.55 -5.95
CA THR A 139 10.49 1.73 -5.41
C THR A 139 11.01 2.40 -4.14
N ASP A 140 11.00 1.69 -3.00
CA ASP A 140 11.58 2.19 -1.77
C ASP A 140 13.11 1.96 -1.71
N LEU A 141 13.78 2.49 -0.67
CA LEU A 141 15.22 2.33 -0.50
C LEU A 141 15.64 0.87 -0.30
N GLU A 142 14.74 0.02 0.19
CA GLU A 142 15.00 -1.41 0.36
C GLU A 142 14.85 -2.18 -0.96
N GLY A 143 14.49 -1.49 -2.05
CA GLY A 143 14.27 -2.08 -3.36
C GLY A 143 12.88 -2.72 -3.53
N LYS A 144 12.00 -2.60 -2.52
CA LYS A 144 10.64 -3.11 -2.62
C LYS A 144 9.81 -2.25 -3.56
N LYS A 145 9.10 -2.91 -4.45
CA LYS A 145 8.24 -2.25 -5.45
C LYS A 145 6.77 -2.32 -5.05
N TYR A 146 6.13 -1.16 -5.08
CA TYR A 146 4.69 -1.00 -4.91
C TYR A 146 4.11 -0.58 -6.26
N SER A 147 3.14 -1.33 -6.76
CA SER A 147 2.55 -1.10 -8.07
C SER A 147 1.07 -0.78 -7.93
N PHE A 148 0.65 0.34 -8.49
CA PHE A 148 -0.72 0.82 -8.49
C PHE A 148 -1.16 1.00 -9.93
N SER A 149 -2.24 0.32 -10.31
CA SER A 149 -2.88 0.51 -11.61
C SER A 149 -4.18 1.28 -11.40
N LYS A 150 -4.31 2.39 -12.08
CA LYS A 150 -5.51 3.23 -12.05
C LYS A 150 -5.98 3.47 -13.47
N GLY A 151 -7.30 3.36 -13.69
CA GLY A 151 -7.89 3.89 -14.89
C GLY A 151 -7.63 5.38 -14.99
N TRP A 152 -7.42 5.86 -16.19
CA TRP A 152 -7.33 7.30 -16.41
C TRP A 152 -8.63 7.94 -15.93
N PRO A 153 -8.59 8.97 -15.08
CA PRO A 153 -9.79 9.68 -14.70
C PRO A 153 -10.36 10.37 -15.95
N VAL A 154 -11.46 9.84 -16.43
CA VAL A 154 -12.26 10.52 -17.45
C VAL A 154 -13.01 11.60 -16.69
N GLY A 155 -12.64 12.86 -16.90
CA GLY A 155 -13.37 14.02 -16.42
C GLY A 155 -14.65 14.22 -17.22
#